data_7238c5a3baf2a5e2ee28118267d90e45
#
_entry.id   7238c5a3baf2a5e2ee28118267d90e45
#
_cell.length_a   1.000
_cell.length_b   1.000
_cell.length_c   1.000
_cell.angle_alpha   90.00
_cell.angle_beta   90.00
_cell.angle_gamma   90.00
#
_symmetry.space_group_name_H-M   'P 1'
#
loop_
_entity.id
_entity.type
_entity.pdbx_description
1 polymer ?
#
loop_
_entity_poly.entity_id
_entity_poly.type
_entity_poly.pdbx_seq_one_letter_code
_entity_poly.pdbx_strand_id
1 'polypeptide(L)'
;MDDKHDAEPMRSQAWQVADRVDPCLRAAVALGWADHSGPVGMVFELMPGLAVKSLVAALGQDDRVRTHWQGEQAVFGTAWLTRASAARWCEQGPPACIARFEVGMFWRDWRDSEGTTPTTPAVVPPRRQGARSSADTLLVVMDHGCPFAHPDLRRPDGQTAILRLWDQDDAHALGALARCPQPWGYGADLDRTELMALLAQAGQDEAVCYARMGYHALQRRAVHGAHVLGQMMSPAAHDVVFVQLPRSQLQTLSRGALLSFVLDGAMYALSLAAPGSRVVVNLSLEAYDGPHDADSLWASALQALVWHARQAHQVTWTWVMAAGNAALLKVHARMHLEAQVPQTLVWRLPPVSEHVAWLELWWPEHMGDLTLWLQAPGDAVSWRVPCGALSVWPSPSHPMCLVAYPRAVTSSGRSLRVRLAPTASGWSHPVTATAGDWTLRLSGSGTGTVRACLARVWQGLGGHPRGRQGELWTGQEVSLSSHDLLRPDDGPRPDSISGLVCDIDGVRVAQAMRWRNGQLEETAYSGRGQVRAVSAHCCEESGLLHGVRGWGALGGQTVRMNGTSVAVPQAVRSLTSAGGRAPP
;
A
#
# COMPACT_ATOMS: atom_id res chain seq x y z
N MET A 1 30.65 -27.18 -23.84
CA MET A 1 31.48 -27.00 -22.63
C MET A 1 30.58 -27.19 -21.44
N ASP A 2 30.90 -28.14 -20.69
CA ASP A 2 30.15 -29.02 -19.81
C ASP A 2 29.26 -28.37 -18.74
N ASP A 3 28.00 -28.74 -18.80
CA ASP A 3 26.91 -28.55 -17.80
C ASP A 3 27.13 -29.45 -16.56
N LYS A 4 28.23 -29.30 -15.84
CA LYS A 4 28.54 -30.14 -14.67
C LYS A 4 28.36 -29.46 -13.30
N HIS A 5 27.50 -28.43 -13.18
CA HIS A 5 27.27 -27.80 -11.89
C HIS A 5 25.79 -27.57 -11.56
N ASP A 6 24.89 -28.45 -12.03
CA ASP A 6 23.58 -28.57 -11.40
C ASP A 6 23.75 -29.34 -10.08
N ALA A 7 23.97 -28.63 -8.99
CA ALA A 7 23.83 -29.24 -7.67
C ALA A 7 22.38 -29.79 -7.59
N GLU A 8 22.24 -31.04 -7.11
CA GLU A 8 20.94 -31.66 -6.89
C GLU A 8 19.99 -30.64 -6.21
N PRO A 9 18.74 -30.49 -6.66
CA PRO A 9 17.82 -29.58 -6.05
C PRO A 9 17.67 -29.98 -4.60
N MET A 10 18.18 -29.14 -3.68
CA MET A 10 17.88 -29.29 -2.27
C MET A 10 16.37 -29.46 -2.16
N ARG A 11 15.92 -30.44 -1.38
CA ARG A 11 14.56 -30.91 -1.23
C ARG A 11 13.55 -29.76 -1.22
N SER A 12 13.19 -29.29 -2.42
CA SER A 12 12.04 -28.42 -2.61
C SER A 12 10.82 -29.28 -2.30
N GLN A 13 10.12 -28.99 -1.22
CA GLN A 13 8.75 -29.46 -1.15
C GLN A 13 8.00 -28.71 -2.28
N ALA A 14 7.97 -29.34 -3.46
CA ALA A 14 7.19 -28.85 -4.58
C ALA A 14 5.71 -29.03 -4.24
N TRP A 15 5.11 -27.98 -3.75
CA TRP A 15 3.68 -27.95 -3.46
C TRP A 15 2.98 -27.68 -4.78
N GLN A 16 2.33 -28.70 -5.32
CA GLN A 16 1.41 -28.51 -6.45
C GLN A 16 0.26 -27.62 -5.98
N VAL A 17 0.00 -26.58 -6.70
CA VAL A 17 -0.88 -25.49 -6.28
C VAL A 17 -2.11 -25.45 -7.12
N ALA A 18 -3.24 -25.24 -6.48
CA ALA A 18 -4.43 -24.74 -7.14
C ALA A 18 -4.09 -23.42 -7.86
N ASP A 19 -4.41 -23.34 -9.14
CA ASP A 19 -3.95 -22.28 -10.07
C ASP A 19 -4.40 -20.84 -9.72
N ARG A 20 -5.16 -20.66 -8.62
CA ARG A 20 -5.80 -19.40 -8.22
C ARG A 20 -5.37 -18.87 -6.85
N VAL A 21 -4.34 -19.39 -6.24
CA VAL A 21 -3.94 -18.99 -4.88
C VAL A 21 -2.92 -17.86 -4.92
N ASP A 22 -3.18 -16.82 -4.13
CA ASP A 22 -2.26 -15.71 -3.94
C ASP A 22 -0.89 -16.22 -3.41
N PRO A 23 0.25 -15.86 -4.07
CA PRO A 23 1.58 -16.32 -3.68
C PRO A 23 1.97 -15.92 -2.27
N CYS A 24 1.51 -14.74 -1.81
CA CYS A 24 1.79 -14.29 -0.45
C CYS A 24 1.07 -15.15 0.58
N LEU A 25 -0.18 -15.50 0.31
CA LEU A 25 -0.94 -16.40 1.19
C LEU A 25 -0.24 -17.76 1.32
N ARG A 26 0.27 -18.29 0.22
CA ARG A 26 1.04 -19.54 0.23
C ARG A 26 2.29 -19.46 1.04
N ALA A 27 3.04 -18.37 0.82
CA ALA A 27 4.25 -18.12 1.58
C ALA A 27 3.97 -18.10 3.08
N ALA A 28 2.89 -17.43 3.51
CA ALA A 28 2.50 -17.36 4.90
C ALA A 28 2.14 -18.70 5.50
N VAL A 29 1.32 -19.48 4.79
CA VAL A 29 0.92 -20.83 5.24
C VAL A 29 2.16 -21.73 5.33
N ALA A 30 3.04 -21.72 4.31
CA ALA A 30 4.25 -22.53 4.28
C ALA A 30 5.24 -22.17 5.39
N LEU A 31 5.31 -20.90 5.79
CA LEU A 31 6.16 -20.42 6.89
C LEU A 31 5.49 -20.56 8.27
N GLY A 32 4.35 -21.23 8.36
CA GLY A 32 3.67 -21.51 9.61
C GLY A 32 2.99 -20.29 10.25
N TRP A 33 2.85 -19.18 9.50
CA TRP A 33 2.27 -17.91 10.01
C TRP A 33 2.91 -17.43 11.30
N ALA A 34 4.23 -17.59 11.45
CA ALA A 34 4.96 -17.52 12.71
C ALA A 34 4.60 -16.31 13.60
N ASP A 35 3.99 -15.26 13.03
CA ASP A 35 3.86 -13.98 13.71
C ASP A 35 2.42 -13.41 13.81
N HIS A 36 1.36 -14.21 13.57
CA HIS A 36 -0.01 -13.67 13.58
C HIS A 36 -1.06 -14.51 14.31
N SER A 37 -1.85 -13.84 15.16
CA SER A 37 -3.02 -14.40 15.84
C SER A 37 -4.37 -14.01 15.21
N GLY A 38 -4.40 -13.03 14.29
CA GLY A 38 -5.62 -12.44 13.74
C GLY A 38 -6.08 -12.97 12.37
N PRO A 39 -7.28 -12.58 11.94
CA PRO A 39 -7.79 -12.87 10.60
C PRO A 39 -6.99 -12.13 9.53
N VAL A 40 -7.05 -12.62 8.30
CA VAL A 40 -6.37 -12.07 7.13
C VAL A 40 -7.33 -11.21 6.32
N GLY A 41 -6.94 -9.98 6.03
CA GLY A 41 -7.70 -9.09 5.14
C GLY A 41 -7.57 -9.53 3.68
N MET A 42 -8.67 -9.50 2.95
CA MET A 42 -8.73 -9.92 1.55
C MET A 42 -9.52 -8.90 0.74
N VAL A 43 -9.07 -8.64 -0.49
CA VAL A 43 -9.85 -8.03 -1.57
C VAL A 43 -10.26 -9.14 -2.53
N PHE A 44 -11.48 -9.12 -3.02
CA PHE A 44 -11.99 -10.13 -3.94
C PHE A 44 -12.78 -9.52 -5.10
N GLU A 45 -12.81 -10.28 -6.20
CA GLU A 45 -13.73 -10.12 -7.32
C GLU A 45 -14.49 -11.44 -7.52
N LEU A 46 -15.80 -11.35 -7.67
CA LEU A 46 -16.62 -12.53 -7.96
C LEU A 46 -16.68 -12.79 -9.47
N MET A 47 -16.91 -14.05 -9.82
CA MET A 47 -17.21 -14.44 -11.20
C MET A 47 -18.40 -13.62 -11.72
N PRO A 48 -18.39 -13.20 -12.99
CA PRO A 48 -19.48 -12.44 -13.59
C PRO A 48 -20.85 -13.08 -13.37
N GLY A 49 -21.85 -12.27 -13.03
CA GLY A 49 -23.22 -12.72 -12.79
C GLY A 49 -23.47 -13.34 -11.41
N LEU A 50 -22.44 -13.47 -10.56
CA LEU A 50 -22.62 -13.98 -9.20
C LEU A 50 -22.79 -12.86 -8.19
N ALA A 51 -23.62 -13.13 -7.17
CA ALA A 51 -23.88 -12.19 -6.08
C ALA A 51 -23.05 -12.58 -4.84
N VAL A 52 -22.83 -11.62 -3.94
CA VAL A 52 -22.07 -11.80 -2.70
C VAL A 52 -22.58 -12.95 -1.82
N LYS A 53 -23.87 -13.27 -1.87
CA LYS A 53 -24.46 -14.42 -1.16
C LYS A 53 -23.79 -15.75 -1.51
N SER A 54 -23.29 -15.90 -2.74
CA SER A 54 -22.56 -17.10 -3.16
C SER A 54 -21.23 -17.25 -2.43
N LEU A 55 -20.54 -16.13 -2.18
CA LEU A 55 -19.32 -16.12 -1.37
C LEU A 55 -19.64 -16.40 0.09
N VAL A 56 -20.63 -15.70 0.66
CA VAL A 56 -21.01 -15.88 2.07
C VAL A 56 -21.36 -17.34 2.37
N ALA A 57 -22.04 -18.03 1.45
CA ALA A 57 -22.36 -19.45 1.59
C ALA A 57 -21.13 -20.38 1.54
N ALA A 58 -20.04 -19.93 0.94
CA ALA A 58 -18.80 -20.71 0.79
C ALA A 58 -17.73 -20.39 1.85
N LEU A 59 -17.92 -19.31 2.63
CA LEU A 59 -17.04 -18.92 3.72
C LEU A 59 -17.17 -19.82 4.94
N GLY A 60 -16.09 -19.92 5.73
CA GLY A 60 -16.13 -20.58 7.03
C GLY A 60 -16.93 -19.79 8.06
N GLN A 61 -17.24 -20.43 9.21
CA GLN A 61 -18.10 -19.86 10.25
C GLN A 61 -17.61 -18.51 10.79
N ASP A 62 -16.29 -18.36 10.90
CA ASP A 62 -15.65 -17.15 11.46
C ASP A 62 -15.10 -16.21 10.36
N ASP A 63 -15.27 -16.57 9.09
CA ASP A 63 -14.97 -15.72 7.96
C ASP A 63 -16.11 -14.75 7.73
N ARG A 64 -15.83 -13.53 7.25
CA ARG A 64 -16.91 -12.60 6.93
C ARG A 64 -16.56 -11.64 5.81
N VAL A 65 -17.54 -11.35 4.96
CA VAL A 65 -17.50 -10.21 4.05
C VAL A 65 -17.66 -8.93 4.87
N ARG A 66 -16.76 -7.95 4.71
CA ARG A 66 -16.82 -6.67 5.40
C ARG A 66 -17.66 -5.67 4.63
N THR A 67 -17.38 -5.53 3.34
CA THR A 67 -18.14 -4.68 2.43
C THR A 67 -18.05 -5.22 1.01
N HIS A 68 -18.98 -4.82 0.16
CA HIS A 68 -18.97 -5.14 -1.25
C HIS A 68 -19.67 -4.05 -2.06
N TRP A 69 -19.34 -3.98 -3.34
CA TRP A 69 -19.94 -3.05 -4.29
C TRP A 69 -20.07 -3.68 -5.66
N GLN A 70 -21.06 -3.21 -6.41
CA GLN A 70 -21.29 -3.65 -7.77
C GLN A 70 -20.42 -2.85 -8.73
N GLY A 71 -19.61 -3.52 -9.53
CA GLY A 71 -19.01 -2.97 -10.73
C GLY A 71 -19.91 -3.16 -11.95
N GLU A 72 -19.45 -2.76 -13.11
CA GLU A 72 -20.22 -2.89 -14.35
C GLU A 72 -20.51 -4.36 -14.70
N GLN A 73 -19.56 -5.25 -14.49
CA GLN A 73 -19.64 -6.65 -14.87
C GLN A 73 -19.53 -7.62 -13.69
N ALA A 74 -18.92 -7.24 -12.60
CA ALA A 74 -18.61 -8.11 -11.47
C ALA A 74 -18.84 -7.41 -10.13
N VAL A 75 -18.97 -8.21 -9.07
CA VAL A 75 -19.03 -7.74 -7.68
C VAL A 75 -17.63 -7.80 -7.10
N PHE A 76 -17.24 -6.70 -6.46
CA PHE A 76 -15.99 -6.57 -5.71
C PHE A 76 -16.29 -6.39 -4.23
N GLY A 77 -15.29 -6.69 -3.39
CA GLY A 77 -15.44 -6.45 -1.96
C GLY A 77 -14.20 -6.79 -1.15
N THR A 78 -14.36 -6.62 0.16
CA THR A 78 -13.35 -6.98 1.16
C THR A 78 -13.91 -7.98 2.14
N ALA A 79 -13.04 -8.85 2.65
CA ALA A 79 -13.42 -9.86 3.63
C ALA A 79 -12.31 -10.09 4.66
N TRP A 80 -12.68 -10.68 5.79
CA TRP A 80 -11.76 -11.33 6.72
C TRP A 80 -11.80 -12.82 6.49
N LEU A 81 -10.63 -13.44 6.39
CA LEU A 81 -10.46 -14.89 6.39
C LEU A 81 -9.80 -15.34 7.67
N THR A 82 -10.29 -16.41 8.27
CA THR A 82 -9.54 -17.12 9.31
C THR A 82 -8.29 -17.78 8.70
N ARG A 83 -7.29 -18.05 9.50
CA ARG A 83 -6.10 -18.79 9.06
C ARG A 83 -6.45 -20.20 8.55
N ALA A 84 -7.41 -20.84 9.21
CA ALA A 84 -7.88 -22.16 8.79
C ALA A 84 -8.51 -22.13 7.39
N SER A 85 -9.32 -21.13 7.10
CA SER A 85 -9.88 -20.92 5.76
C SER A 85 -8.81 -20.59 4.73
N ALA A 86 -7.88 -19.71 5.08
CA ALA A 86 -6.78 -19.34 4.21
C ALA A 86 -5.86 -20.55 3.90
N ALA A 87 -5.53 -21.38 4.91
CA ALA A 87 -4.77 -22.61 4.72
C ALA A 87 -5.52 -23.59 3.80
N ARG A 88 -6.80 -23.80 4.05
CA ARG A 88 -7.66 -24.65 3.21
C ARG A 88 -7.69 -24.16 1.75
N TRP A 89 -7.75 -22.84 1.53
CA TRP A 89 -7.71 -22.30 0.17
C TRP A 89 -6.36 -22.53 -0.53
N CYS A 90 -5.26 -22.56 0.23
CA CYS A 90 -3.96 -22.94 -0.32
C CYS A 90 -3.91 -24.39 -0.79
N GLU A 91 -4.63 -25.29 -0.12
CA GLU A 91 -4.66 -26.72 -0.43
C GLU A 91 -5.68 -27.07 -1.53
N GLN A 92 -6.89 -26.51 -1.42
CA GLN A 92 -8.04 -26.89 -2.23
C GLN A 92 -8.43 -25.86 -3.30
N GLY A 93 -7.80 -24.68 -3.27
CA GLY A 93 -8.18 -23.51 -4.04
C GLY A 93 -9.27 -22.67 -3.37
N PRO A 94 -9.47 -21.43 -3.84
CA PRO A 94 -10.54 -20.57 -3.37
C PRO A 94 -11.90 -21.08 -3.84
N PRO A 95 -13.01 -20.67 -3.22
CA PRO A 95 -14.36 -20.96 -3.68
C PRO A 95 -14.55 -20.64 -5.17
N ALA A 96 -15.30 -21.49 -5.88
CA ALA A 96 -15.52 -21.35 -7.32
C ALA A 96 -16.18 -20.02 -7.75
N CYS A 97 -16.87 -19.35 -6.82
CA CYS A 97 -17.46 -18.04 -7.05
C CYS A 97 -16.45 -16.88 -7.12
N ILE A 98 -15.20 -17.09 -6.68
CA ILE A 98 -14.16 -16.08 -6.72
C ILE A 98 -13.44 -16.15 -8.08
N ALA A 99 -13.40 -15.02 -8.79
CA ALA A 99 -12.62 -14.86 -10.01
C ALA A 99 -11.16 -14.54 -9.68
N ARG A 100 -10.94 -13.53 -8.85
CA ARG A 100 -9.62 -13.06 -8.39
C ARG A 100 -9.69 -12.68 -6.91
N PHE A 101 -8.59 -12.85 -6.20
CA PHE A 101 -8.43 -12.32 -4.85
C PHE A 101 -6.97 -11.97 -4.57
N GLU A 102 -6.78 -11.05 -3.65
CA GLU A 102 -5.48 -10.62 -3.14
C GLU A 102 -5.58 -10.51 -1.63
N VAL A 103 -4.62 -11.10 -0.93
CA VAL A 103 -4.59 -11.05 0.53
C VAL A 103 -3.55 -10.07 1.02
N GLY A 104 -3.92 -9.31 2.04
CA GLY A 104 -3.01 -8.49 2.80
C GLY A 104 -2.28 -9.34 3.82
N MET A 105 -1.00 -9.55 3.63
CA MET A 105 -0.17 -10.24 4.59
C MET A 105 0.48 -9.29 5.55
N PHE A 106 0.26 -9.57 6.82
CA PHE A 106 0.88 -8.87 7.92
C PHE A 106 2.18 -9.58 8.30
N TRP A 107 3.31 -8.93 8.04
CA TRP A 107 4.53 -9.23 8.74
C TRP A 107 4.62 -8.22 9.88
N ARG A 108 4.03 -8.56 11.03
CA ARG A 108 4.16 -7.72 12.22
C ARG A 108 5.60 -7.81 12.70
N ASP A 109 6.28 -6.67 12.70
CA ASP A 109 7.46 -6.52 13.53
C ASP A 109 6.98 -6.50 14.97
N TRP A 110 7.07 -7.63 15.66
CA TRP A 110 6.49 -7.84 16.98
C TRP A 110 7.05 -6.91 18.05
N ARG A 111 8.14 -6.20 17.76
CA ARG A 111 8.76 -5.22 18.65
C ARG A 111 7.95 -3.95 18.91
N ASP A 112 7.00 -3.61 18.05
CA ASP A 112 6.13 -2.46 18.30
C ASP A 112 5.01 -2.76 19.31
N SER A 113 4.95 -3.99 19.80
CA SER A 113 4.08 -4.42 20.91
C SER A 113 4.79 -4.44 22.27
N GLU A 114 5.78 -3.56 22.49
CA GLU A 114 6.28 -3.34 23.85
C GLU A 114 5.11 -2.88 24.73
N GLY A 115 4.50 -3.83 25.44
CA GLY A 115 3.59 -3.56 26.53
C GLY A 115 2.14 -3.99 26.40
N THR A 116 1.69 -4.48 25.26
CA THR A 116 0.32 -5.02 25.18
C THR A 116 0.32 -6.49 24.80
N THR A 117 0.18 -7.36 25.77
CA THR A 117 -0.41 -8.70 25.59
C THR A 117 -1.66 -8.51 24.71
N PRO A 118 -1.92 -9.36 23.70
CA PRO A 118 -3.19 -9.30 23.00
C PRO A 118 -4.29 -9.64 24.01
N THR A 119 -4.82 -8.61 24.64
CA THR A 119 -6.07 -8.70 25.34
C THR A 119 -7.12 -9.00 24.29
N THR A 120 -8.01 -9.92 24.58
CA THR A 120 -9.22 -10.19 23.79
C THR A 120 -9.78 -8.86 23.30
N PRO A 121 -9.99 -8.64 22.00
CA PRO A 121 -10.47 -7.37 21.50
C PRO A 121 -11.71 -6.98 22.31
N ALA A 122 -11.68 -5.83 22.96
CA ALA A 122 -12.85 -5.34 23.66
C ALA A 122 -13.98 -5.28 22.61
N VAL A 123 -15.14 -5.83 22.96
CA VAL A 123 -16.31 -5.77 22.08
C VAL A 123 -16.71 -4.32 21.94
N VAL A 124 -16.29 -3.69 20.86
CA VAL A 124 -16.63 -2.29 20.56
C VAL A 124 -18.10 -2.26 20.11
N PRO A 125 -18.97 -1.48 20.74
CA PRO A 125 -20.37 -1.42 20.38
C PRO A 125 -20.55 -0.94 18.93
N PRO A 126 -21.53 -1.50 18.19
CA PRO A 126 -21.79 -1.06 16.83
C PRO A 126 -22.33 0.37 16.79
N ARG A 127 -21.90 1.14 15.79
CA ARG A 127 -22.47 2.45 15.48
C ARG A 127 -23.65 2.27 14.52
N ARG A 128 -24.78 2.86 14.86
CA ARG A 128 -25.86 3.06 13.89
C ARG A 128 -25.40 4.08 12.84
N GLN A 129 -25.88 3.96 11.60
CA GLN A 129 -25.57 4.93 10.54
C GLN A 129 -25.78 6.35 11.04
N GLY A 130 -24.76 7.18 10.97
CA GLY A 130 -24.82 8.56 11.38
C GLY A 130 -25.33 9.48 10.26
N ALA A 131 -25.47 10.78 10.58
CA ALA A 131 -25.84 11.79 9.61
C ALA A 131 -24.85 11.81 8.43
N ARG A 132 -25.39 11.92 7.21
CA ARG A 132 -24.61 12.17 5.99
C ARG A 132 -24.12 13.61 5.96
N SER A 133 -23.05 13.87 5.22
CA SER A 133 -22.65 15.23 4.90
C SER A 133 -23.75 15.91 4.10
N SER A 134 -24.05 17.16 4.43
CA SER A 134 -24.94 18.02 3.63
C SER A 134 -24.15 18.89 2.64
N ALA A 135 -22.83 18.76 2.61
CA ALA A 135 -21.97 19.56 1.75
C ALA A 135 -21.98 19.05 0.31
N ASP A 136 -21.91 19.98 -0.66
CA ASP A 136 -21.77 19.64 -2.08
C ASP A 136 -20.46 18.92 -2.39
N THR A 137 -19.43 19.12 -1.58
CA THR A 137 -18.12 18.46 -1.69
C THR A 137 -17.71 17.89 -0.35
N LEU A 138 -17.47 16.58 -0.32
CA LEU A 138 -16.91 15.85 0.82
C LEU A 138 -15.45 15.55 0.54
N LEU A 139 -14.56 15.98 1.43
CA LEU A 139 -13.15 15.64 1.39
C LEU A 139 -12.89 14.37 2.18
N VAL A 140 -12.07 13.48 1.64
CA VAL A 140 -11.67 12.25 2.32
C VAL A 140 -10.15 12.22 2.39
N VAL A 141 -9.61 12.03 3.58
CA VAL A 141 -8.17 11.84 3.79
C VAL A 141 -7.94 10.43 4.32
N MET A 142 -7.12 9.66 3.61
CA MET A 142 -6.69 8.33 4.04
C MET A 142 -5.21 8.39 4.36
N ASP A 143 -4.89 8.47 5.66
CA ASP A 143 -3.53 8.70 6.13
C ASP A 143 -3.38 8.22 7.59
N HIS A 144 -2.28 8.56 8.23
CA HIS A 144 -2.03 8.28 9.65
C HIS A 144 -1.75 9.57 10.42
N GLY A 145 -2.46 9.74 11.56
CA GLY A 145 -2.28 10.88 12.46
C GLY A 145 -3.20 12.06 12.14
N CYS A 146 -4.51 11.88 12.40
CA CYS A 146 -5.52 12.93 12.27
C CYS A 146 -5.39 13.98 13.39
N PRO A 147 -5.06 15.24 13.09
CA PRO A 147 -4.99 16.29 14.11
C PRO A 147 -6.39 16.89 14.38
N PHE A 148 -7.37 16.07 14.73
CA PHE A 148 -8.79 16.46 14.80
C PHE A 148 -9.07 17.64 15.76
N ALA A 149 -8.23 17.86 16.76
CA ALA A 149 -8.34 18.95 17.71
C ALA A 149 -7.59 20.22 17.28
N HIS A 150 -6.88 20.21 16.14
CA HIS A 150 -6.08 21.34 15.67
C HIS A 150 -6.96 22.61 15.49
N PRO A 151 -6.52 23.80 15.99
CA PRO A 151 -7.34 25.02 15.95
C PRO A 151 -7.72 25.45 14.52
N ASP A 152 -6.82 25.27 13.55
CA ASP A 152 -7.08 25.62 12.15
C ASP A 152 -8.14 24.74 11.47
N LEU A 153 -8.57 23.65 12.10
CA LEU A 153 -9.74 22.86 11.68
C LEU A 153 -11.05 23.41 12.20
N ARG A 154 -11.02 24.46 13.05
CA ARG A 154 -12.25 25.05 13.58
C ARG A 154 -12.90 25.92 12.53
N ARG A 155 -14.20 25.72 12.40
CA ARG A 155 -15.09 26.55 11.60
C ARG A 155 -15.49 27.81 12.37
N PRO A 156 -16.09 28.80 11.69
CA PRO A 156 -16.59 30.00 12.36
C PRO A 156 -17.64 29.69 13.44
N ASP A 157 -18.36 28.58 13.34
CA ASP A 157 -19.35 28.10 14.34
C ASP A 157 -18.67 27.39 15.54
N GLY A 158 -17.34 27.33 15.58
CA GLY A 158 -16.56 26.67 16.61
C GLY A 158 -16.46 25.14 16.49
N GLN A 159 -17.15 24.54 15.52
CA GLN A 159 -17.08 23.09 15.28
C GLN A 159 -15.84 22.72 14.48
N THR A 160 -15.35 21.47 14.64
CA THR A 160 -14.27 20.97 13.77
C THR A 160 -14.78 20.69 12.36
N ALA A 161 -13.92 20.88 11.35
CA ALA A 161 -14.20 20.48 9.97
C ALA A 161 -14.28 18.94 9.81
N ILE A 162 -13.72 18.17 10.75
CA ILE A 162 -13.80 16.71 10.72
C ILE A 162 -15.25 16.28 11.00
N LEU A 163 -15.90 15.77 9.97
CA LEU A 163 -17.23 15.17 10.07
C LEU A 163 -17.18 13.83 10.78
N ARG A 164 -16.18 13.03 10.41
CA ARG A 164 -15.93 11.69 10.93
C ARG A 164 -14.44 11.39 10.98
N LEU A 165 -14.03 10.72 12.04
CA LEU A 165 -12.75 10.06 12.16
C LEU A 165 -13.00 8.56 12.34
N TRP A 166 -12.62 7.75 11.33
CA TRP A 166 -12.55 6.30 11.51
C TRP A 166 -11.10 5.89 11.69
N ASP A 167 -10.76 5.54 12.92
CA ASP A 167 -9.47 4.93 13.24
C ASP A 167 -9.57 3.43 13.02
N GLN A 168 -8.87 2.91 12.02
CA GLN A 168 -8.85 1.50 11.64
C GLN A 168 -7.83 0.69 12.46
N ASP A 169 -7.01 1.36 13.28
CA ASP A 169 -6.18 0.69 14.29
C ASP A 169 -7.03 0.12 15.44
N ASP A 170 -6.39 -0.60 16.35
CA ASP A 170 -7.08 -1.22 17.49
C ASP A 170 -7.83 -0.19 18.33
N ALA A 171 -9.09 -0.49 18.60
CA ALA A 171 -10.04 0.35 19.34
C ALA A 171 -9.63 0.72 20.78
N HIS A 172 -8.53 0.18 21.28
CA HIS A 172 -8.06 0.40 22.66
C HIS A 172 -7.65 1.86 22.93
N ALA A 173 -7.27 2.62 21.91
CA ALA A 173 -6.82 3.99 22.07
C ALA A 173 -7.95 4.98 22.36
N LEU A 174 -9.19 4.70 21.99
CA LEU A 174 -10.30 5.67 22.03
C LEU A 174 -11.32 5.42 23.15
N GLY A 175 -11.08 4.44 24.00
CA GLY A 175 -11.84 4.20 25.24
C GLY A 175 -13.35 3.95 25.03
N ALA A 176 -14.16 4.31 26.02
CA ALA A 176 -15.60 4.01 26.09
C ALA A 176 -16.45 4.72 25.01
N LEU A 177 -15.90 5.72 24.32
CA LEU A 177 -16.61 6.45 23.25
C LEU A 177 -16.48 5.76 21.88
N ALA A 178 -15.55 4.84 21.75
CA ALA A 178 -15.33 4.13 20.50
C ALA A 178 -16.59 3.39 20.05
N ARG A 179 -16.97 3.56 18.81
CA ARG A 179 -18.04 2.82 18.13
C ARG A 179 -17.46 2.19 16.88
N CYS A 180 -17.87 0.98 16.63
CA CYS A 180 -17.43 0.25 15.46
C CYS A 180 -18.37 0.53 14.28
N PRO A 181 -17.89 1.05 13.15
CA PRO A 181 -18.76 1.31 12.01
C PRO A 181 -19.26 0.00 11.39
N GLN A 182 -20.54 -0.03 11.03
CA GLN A 182 -21.16 -1.16 10.36
C GLN A 182 -21.19 -0.93 8.85
N PRO A 183 -21.00 -1.97 8.03
CA PRO A 183 -20.88 -3.40 8.36
C PRO A 183 -19.46 -3.87 8.69
N TRP A 184 -18.45 -2.97 8.67
CA TRP A 184 -17.02 -3.32 8.78
C TRP A 184 -16.69 -4.04 10.09
N GLY A 185 -17.21 -3.56 11.22
CA GLY A 185 -17.10 -4.22 12.52
C GLY A 185 -15.69 -4.24 13.11
N TYR A 186 -14.85 -3.24 12.81
CA TYR A 186 -13.53 -3.04 13.41
C TYR A 186 -13.18 -1.56 13.49
N GLY A 187 -12.14 -1.24 14.26
CA GLY A 187 -11.68 0.11 14.48
C GLY A 187 -12.65 0.95 15.31
N ALA A 188 -12.39 2.23 15.41
CA ALA A 188 -13.18 3.18 16.17
C ALA A 188 -13.63 4.34 15.29
N ASP A 189 -14.93 4.60 15.25
CA ASP A 189 -15.57 5.67 14.51
C ASP A 189 -16.07 6.75 15.49
N LEU A 190 -15.60 7.98 15.32
CA LEU A 190 -16.00 9.16 16.08
C LEU A 190 -16.64 10.19 15.16
N ASP A 191 -17.78 10.73 15.56
CA ASP A 191 -18.40 11.84 14.87
C ASP A 191 -17.92 13.20 15.42
N ARG A 192 -18.29 14.26 14.70
CA ARG A 192 -17.96 15.65 15.06
C ARG A 192 -18.32 15.99 16.49
N THR A 193 -19.49 15.57 16.96
CA THR A 193 -19.98 15.87 18.30
C THR A 193 -19.11 15.20 19.36
N GLU A 194 -18.75 13.94 19.14
CA GLU A 194 -17.87 13.19 20.03
C GLU A 194 -16.46 13.78 20.06
N LEU A 195 -15.92 14.16 18.91
CA LEU A 195 -14.61 14.82 18.81
C LEU A 195 -14.59 16.16 19.57
N MET A 196 -15.66 16.95 19.43
CA MET A 196 -15.78 18.23 20.17
C MET A 196 -15.95 18.02 21.68
N ALA A 197 -16.69 16.98 22.09
CA ALA A 197 -16.83 16.64 23.50
C ALA A 197 -15.49 16.21 24.14
N LEU A 198 -14.69 15.42 23.44
CA LEU A 198 -13.34 15.03 23.89
C LEU A 198 -12.44 16.25 24.10
N LEU A 199 -12.48 17.19 23.18
CA LEU A 199 -11.71 18.41 23.27
C LEU A 199 -12.18 19.32 24.41
N ALA A 200 -13.49 19.46 24.62
CA ALA A 200 -14.05 20.21 25.73
C ALA A 200 -13.64 19.61 27.08
N GLN A 201 -13.67 18.28 27.22
CA GLN A 201 -13.21 17.56 28.42
C GLN A 201 -11.72 17.75 28.69
N ALA A 202 -10.93 18.02 27.67
CA ALA A 202 -9.49 18.32 27.79
C ALA A 202 -9.22 19.81 28.05
N GLY A 203 -10.23 20.63 28.31
CA GLY A 203 -10.08 22.07 28.51
C GLY A 203 -9.62 22.84 27.28
N GLN A 204 -9.94 22.33 26.08
CA GLN A 204 -9.50 22.85 24.78
C GLN A 204 -7.99 22.69 24.51
N ASP A 205 -7.29 21.91 25.31
CA ASP A 205 -5.86 21.60 25.12
C ASP A 205 -5.71 20.35 24.22
N GLU A 206 -5.11 20.53 23.05
CA GLU A 206 -4.90 19.49 22.07
C GLU A 206 -4.03 18.35 22.61
N ALA A 207 -2.91 18.68 23.26
CA ALA A 207 -1.97 17.69 23.75
C ALA A 207 -2.59 16.84 24.86
N VAL A 208 -3.35 17.47 25.76
CA VAL A 208 -4.13 16.78 26.80
C VAL A 208 -5.23 15.91 26.18
N CYS A 209 -5.89 16.41 25.14
CA CYS A 209 -6.93 15.66 24.43
C CYS A 209 -6.34 14.36 23.83
N TYR A 210 -5.26 14.47 23.05
CA TYR A 210 -4.63 13.32 22.41
C TYR A 210 -4.03 12.34 23.42
N ALA A 211 -3.43 12.83 24.50
CA ALA A 211 -2.87 12.00 25.55
C ALA A 211 -3.95 11.19 26.30
N ARG A 212 -5.08 11.82 26.64
CA ARG A 212 -6.22 11.14 27.31
C ARG A 212 -6.85 10.06 26.44
N MET A 213 -6.82 10.24 25.13
CA MET A 213 -7.32 9.25 24.18
C MET A 213 -6.32 8.13 23.88
N GLY A 214 -5.09 8.23 24.40
CA GLY A 214 -4.02 7.33 24.01
C GLY A 214 -3.63 7.45 22.52
N TYR A 215 -3.85 8.62 21.93
CA TYR A 215 -3.63 8.85 20.50
C TYR A 215 -2.16 9.10 20.20
N HIS A 216 -1.36 8.02 20.25
CA HIS A 216 0.08 8.07 20.14
C HIS A 216 0.60 8.54 18.78
N ALA A 217 -0.24 8.49 17.75
CA ALA A 217 0.10 8.96 16.40
C ALA A 217 0.58 10.43 16.38
N LEU A 218 0.07 11.27 17.30
CA LEU A 218 0.35 12.69 17.37
C LEU A 218 1.35 13.10 18.45
N GLN A 219 2.04 12.15 19.08
CA GLN A 219 3.08 12.45 20.08
C GLN A 219 4.36 13.04 19.48
N ARG A 220 4.55 12.93 18.15
CA ARG A 220 5.71 13.49 17.45
C ARG A 220 5.34 14.81 16.79
N ARG A 221 6.30 15.75 16.72
CA ARG A 221 6.09 17.04 16.05
C ARG A 221 5.78 16.89 14.56
N ALA A 222 6.47 15.98 13.88
CA ALA A 222 6.28 15.73 12.46
C ALA A 222 5.36 14.51 12.28
N VAL A 223 4.13 14.76 11.81
CA VAL A 223 3.13 13.74 11.53
C VAL A 223 2.61 13.93 10.12
N HIS A 224 2.64 12.87 9.33
CA HIS A 224 2.35 12.93 7.89
C HIS A 224 0.90 13.37 7.62
N GLY A 225 -0.09 12.72 8.24
CA GLY A 225 -1.49 13.07 8.05
C GLY A 225 -1.85 14.49 8.51
N ALA A 226 -1.19 15.01 9.57
CA ALA A 226 -1.37 16.40 9.98
C ALA A 226 -0.85 17.37 8.92
N HIS A 227 0.35 17.11 8.37
CA HIS A 227 0.93 17.93 7.32
C HIS A 227 0.08 17.90 6.05
N VAL A 228 -0.35 16.72 5.61
CA VAL A 228 -1.22 16.50 4.44
C VAL A 228 -2.53 17.26 4.60
N LEU A 229 -3.21 17.09 5.73
CA LEU A 229 -4.47 17.79 5.99
C LEU A 229 -4.28 19.32 6.00
N GLY A 230 -3.19 19.82 6.60
CA GLY A 230 -2.85 21.24 6.62
C GLY A 230 -2.60 21.83 5.23
N GLN A 231 -2.04 21.05 4.28
CA GLN A 231 -1.86 21.50 2.89
C GLN A 231 -3.19 21.54 2.12
N MET A 232 -4.13 20.65 2.45
CA MET A 232 -5.41 20.54 1.78
C MET A 232 -6.40 21.60 2.24
N MET A 233 -6.40 21.95 3.54
CA MET A 233 -7.35 22.89 4.12
C MET A 233 -7.03 24.33 3.75
N SER A 234 -7.95 24.95 3.03
CA SER A 234 -8.08 26.42 2.97
C SER A 234 -9.36 26.75 3.71
N PRO A 235 -9.38 27.75 4.58
CA PRO A 235 -10.11 27.73 5.85
C PRO A 235 -11.40 26.92 5.79
N ALA A 236 -11.48 25.93 6.59
CA ALA A 236 -12.51 24.96 6.98
C ALA A 236 -13.85 24.91 6.18
N ALA A 237 -13.81 25.10 4.85
CA ALA A 237 -15.02 25.26 4.01
C ALA A 237 -15.76 23.94 3.73
N HIS A 238 -15.08 22.78 3.89
CA HIS A 238 -15.64 21.48 3.53
C HIS A 238 -15.74 20.53 4.73
N ASP A 239 -16.66 19.58 4.66
CA ASP A 239 -16.66 18.43 5.56
C ASP A 239 -15.51 17.51 5.20
N VAL A 240 -14.83 17.00 6.22
CA VAL A 240 -13.71 16.08 6.09
C VAL A 240 -14.04 14.75 6.75
N VAL A 241 -13.91 13.66 6.03
CA VAL A 241 -13.84 12.30 6.58
C VAL A 241 -12.37 11.91 6.63
N PHE A 242 -11.86 11.65 7.82
CA PHE A 242 -10.52 11.15 7.99
C PHE A 242 -10.56 9.65 8.30
N VAL A 243 -9.98 8.85 7.42
CA VAL A 243 -9.77 7.42 7.65
C VAL A 243 -8.32 7.23 8.05
N GLN A 244 -8.10 6.96 9.33
CA GLN A 244 -6.78 6.66 9.84
C GLN A 244 -6.43 5.21 9.57
N LEU A 245 -5.52 5.01 8.65
CA LEU A 245 -5.05 3.69 8.28
C LEU A 245 -4.24 3.05 9.41
N PRO A 246 -4.27 1.72 9.57
CA PRO A 246 -3.55 1.05 10.64
C PRO A 246 -2.05 1.28 10.51
N ARG A 247 -1.39 1.67 11.60
CA ARG A 247 0.04 1.92 11.64
C ARG A 247 0.86 0.69 11.25
N SER A 248 0.44 -0.47 11.72
CA SER A 248 1.07 -1.74 11.37
C SER A 248 1.09 -2.00 9.86
N GLN A 249 0.03 -1.60 9.15
CA GLN A 249 -0.08 -1.76 7.70
C GLN A 249 0.81 -0.78 6.95
N LEU A 250 0.91 0.44 7.44
CA LEU A 250 1.80 1.46 6.87
C LEU A 250 3.28 1.09 7.06
N GLN A 251 3.60 0.32 8.09
CA GLN A 251 4.97 -0.14 8.35
C GLN A 251 5.38 -1.31 7.47
N THR A 252 4.46 -2.23 7.18
CA THR A 252 4.75 -3.39 6.33
C THR A 252 4.72 -3.07 4.85
N LEU A 253 3.97 -2.04 4.46
CA LEU A 253 3.81 -1.48 3.11
C LEU A 253 3.76 -2.51 1.96
N SER A 254 3.29 -3.73 2.24
CA SER A 254 2.85 -4.59 1.16
C SER A 254 1.54 -4.02 0.61
N ARG A 255 1.47 -3.85 -0.71
CA ARG A 255 0.29 -3.35 -1.39
C ARG A 255 -0.98 -4.09 -0.94
N GLY A 256 -0.96 -5.41 -0.93
CA GLY A 256 -2.12 -6.23 -0.58
C GLY A 256 -2.67 -5.96 0.83
N ALA A 257 -1.80 -5.72 1.83
CA ALA A 257 -2.25 -5.40 3.18
C ALA A 257 -3.01 -4.07 3.23
N LEU A 258 -2.48 -3.07 2.52
CA LEU A 258 -3.04 -1.72 2.50
C LEU A 258 -4.37 -1.65 1.73
N LEU A 259 -4.51 -2.42 0.63
CA LEU A 259 -5.64 -2.32 -0.29
C LEU A 259 -6.99 -2.52 0.39
N SER A 260 -7.12 -3.54 1.23
CA SER A 260 -8.39 -3.84 1.88
C SER A 260 -8.85 -2.72 2.83
N PHE A 261 -7.91 -2.07 3.53
CA PHE A 261 -8.22 -0.96 4.43
C PHE A 261 -8.59 0.32 3.68
N VAL A 262 -7.90 0.61 2.57
CA VAL A 262 -8.22 1.76 1.71
C VAL A 262 -9.59 1.60 1.08
N LEU A 263 -9.93 0.41 0.57
CA LEU A 263 -11.24 0.13 -0.03
C LEU A 263 -12.37 0.18 1.00
N ASP A 264 -12.13 -0.35 2.21
CA ASP A 264 -13.09 -0.20 3.32
C ASP A 264 -13.31 1.27 3.66
N GLY A 265 -12.23 2.05 3.76
CA GLY A 265 -12.29 3.49 3.99
C GLY A 265 -13.06 4.25 2.92
N ALA A 266 -12.91 3.85 1.66
CA ALA A 266 -13.63 4.44 0.54
C ALA A 266 -15.14 4.16 0.61
N MET A 267 -15.52 2.90 0.85
CA MET A 267 -16.93 2.52 0.99
C MET A 267 -17.56 3.16 2.23
N TYR A 268 -16.79 3.29 3.32
CA TYR A 268 -17.23 4.03 4.49
C TYR A 268 -17.50 5.51 4.17
N ALA A 269 -16.57 6.19 3.51
CA ALA A 269 -16.73 7.58 3.11
C ALA A 269 -17.91 7.75 2.13
N LEU A 270 -18.10 6.81 1.19
CA LEU A 270 -19.24 6.81 0.27
C LEU A 270 -20.58 6.71 1.00
N SER A 271 -20.65 5.93 2.09
CA SER A 271 -21.86 5.82 2.91
C SER A 271 -22.26 7.13 3.60
N LEU A 272 -21.31 8.05 3.78
CA LEU A 272 -21.51 9.37 4.40
C LEU A 272 -21.75 10.50 3.38
N ALA A 273 -21.56 10.25 2.10
CA ALA A 273 -21.77 11.23 1.04
C ALA A 273 -23.26 11.43 0.75
N ALA A 274 -23.64 12.67 0.46
CA ALA A 274 -24.99 12.97 0.00
C ALA A 274 -25.17 12.60 -1.49
N PRO A 275 -26.35 12.17 -1.92
CA PRO A 275 -26.65 12.04 -3.35
C PRO A 275 -26.43 13.39 -4.08
N GLY A 276 -25.84 13.36 -5.26
CA GLY A 276 -25.51 14.56 -6.04
C GLY A 276 -24.21 15.25 -5.63
N SER A 277 -23.57 14.84 -4.52
CA SER A 277 -22.32 15.45 -4.07
C SER A 277 -21.09 14.96 -4.83
N ARG A 278 -19.99 15.69 -4.66
CA ARG A 278 -18.65 15.29 -5.06
C ARG A 278 -17.87 14.74 -3.85
N VAL A 279 -17.19 13.62 -4.05
CA VAL A 279 -16.21 13.10 -3.09
C VAL A 279 -14.83 13.19 -3.71
N VAL A 280 -13.90 13.84 -3.01
CA VAL A 280 -12.51 13.96 -3.44
C VAL A 280 -11.64 13.31 -2.38
N VAL A 281 -10.95 12.24 -2.77
CA VAL A 281 -10.13 11.42 -1.88
C VAL A 281 -8.66 11.77 -2.04
N ASN A 282 -8.03 12.19 -0.95
CA ASN A 282 -6.60 12.32 -0.83
C ASN A 282 -6.00 10.99 -0.39
N LEU A 283 -5.23 10.34 -1.27
CA LEU A 283 -4.46 9.15 -0.97
C LEU A 283 -2.97 9.45 -1.14
N SER A 284 -2.37 10.02 -0.10
CA SER A 284 -0.97 10.45 -0.07
C SER A 284 0.00 9.30 0.27
N LEU A 285 -0.24 8.14 -0.30
CA LEU A 285 0.51 6.91 -0.07
C LEU A 285 1.15 6.42 -1.35
N GLU A 286 2.20 5.61 -1.20
CA GLU A 286 2.88 4.96 -2.30
C GLU A 286 3.20 3.50 -1.98
N ALA A 287 3.20 2.65 -2.99
CA ALA A 287 3.77 1.31 -2.97
C ALA A 287 4.69 1.17 -4.19
N TYR A 288 5.73 0.34 -4.09
CA TYR A 288 6.66 0.11 -5.20
C TYR A 288 6.38 -1.20 -5.92
N ASP A 289 5.70 -2.12 -5.25
CA ASP A 289 5.29 -3.43 -5.76
C ASP A 289 3.98 -3.35 -6.57
N GLY A 290 3.72 -4.38 -7.34
CA GLY A 290 2.53 -4.54 -8.17
C GLY A 290 2.82 -4.47 -9.67
N PRO A 291 1.83 -4.78 -10.50
CA PRO A 291 1.98 -4.82 -11.96
C PRO A 291 2.11 -3.45 -12.62
N HIS A 292 1.76 -2.37 -11.94
CA HIS A 292 1.77 -0.98 -12.44
C HIS A 292 0.95 -0.79 -13.72
N ASP A 293 -0.20 -1.45 -13.82
CA ASP A 293 -1.09 -1.40 -14.97
C ASP A 293 -2.57 -1.29 -14.55
N ALA A 294 -3.44 -1.06 -15.55
CA ALA A 294 -4.87 -0.90 -15.34
C ALA A 294 -5.62 -2.24 -15.09
N ASP A 295 -4.96 -3.37 -15.30
CA ASP A 295 -5.61 -4.70 -15.27
C ASP A 295 -5.49 -5.40 -13.91
N SER A 296 -4.83 -4.80 -12.94
CA SER A 296 -4.71 -5.34 -11.58
C SER A 296 -6.07 -5.43 -10.89
N LEU A 297 -6.20 -6.36 -9.94
CA LEU A 297 -7.41 -6.45 -9.09
C LEU A 297 -7.69 -5.11 -8.39
N TRP A 298 -6.64 -4.41 -7.96
CA TRP A 298 -6.73 -3.07 -7.39
C TRP A 298 -7.36 -2.06 -8.34
N ALA A 299 -6.85 -1.96 -9.58
CA ALA A 299 -7.38 -1.03 -10.58
C ALA A 299 -8.85 -1.34 -10.91
N SER A 300 -9.18 -2.63 -11.10
CA SER A 300 -10.55 -3.07 -11.35
C SER A 300 -11.49 -2.76 -10.18
N ALA A 301 -11.03 -2.95 -8.94
CA ALA A 301 -11.82 -2.65 -7.74
C ALA A 301 -12.08 -1.14 -7.58
N LEU A 302 -11.07 -0.29 -7.87
CA LEU A 302 -11.22 1.17 -7.85
C LEU A 302 -12.18 1.65 -8.95
N GLN A 303 -12.04 1.13 -10.18
CA GLN A 303 -12.93 1.47 -11.29
C GLN A 303 -14.38 1.08 -10.97
N ALA A 304 -14.56 -0.11 -10.42
CA ALA A 304 -15.88 -0.58 -9.98
C ALA A 304 -16.45 0.31 -8.87
N LEU A 305 -15.63 0.80 -7.94
CA LEU A 305 -16.08 1.71 -6.89
C LEU A 305 -16.51 3.06 -7.45
N VAL A 306 -15.74 3.65 -8.38
CA VAL A 306 -16.11 4.90 -9.08
C VAL A 306 -17.44 4.72 -9.82
N TRP A 307 -17.60 3.60 -10.52
CA TRP A 307 -18.86 3.25 -11.20
C TRP A 307 -20.01 3.12 -10.19
N HIS A 308 -19.82 2.38 -9.10
CA HIS A 308 -20.81 2.19 -8.04
C HIS A 308 -21.23 3.49 -7.38
N ALA A 309 -20.29 4.36 -7.05
CA ALA A 309 -20.56 5.68 -6.48
C ALA A 309 -21.49 6.48 -7.40
N ARG A 310 -21.23 6.45 -8.70
CA ARG A 310 -22.06 7.16 -9.68
C ARG A 310 -23.44 6.55 -9.85
N GLN A 311 -23.53 5.23 -10.01
CA GLN A 311 -24.80 4.56 -10.35
C GLN A 311 -25.71 4.34 -9.16
N ALA A 312 -25.14 3.91 -8.01
CA ALA A 312 -25.94 3.56 -6.83
C ALA A 312 -26.14 4.73 -5.86
N HIS A 313 -25.21 5.68 -5.83
CA HIS A 313 -25.22 6.79 -4.87
C HIS A 313 -25.38 8.17 -5.51
N GLN A 314 -25.31 8.28 -6.84
CA GLN A 314 -25.34 9.56 -7.57
C GLN A 314 -24.20 10.51 -7.14
N VAL A 315 -23.05 9.94 -6.76
CA VAL A 315 -21.87 10.66 -6.27
C VAL A 315 -20.81 10.70 -7.35
N THR A 316 -20.24 11.89 -7.59
CA THR A 316 -19.03 12.02 -8.39
C THR A 316 -17.83 11.75 -7.53
N TRP A 317 -17.10 10.65 -7.82
CA TRP A 317 -15.96 10.19 -7.04
C TRP A 317 -14.64 10.49 -7.75
N THR A 318 -13.69 11.10 -7.04
CA THR A 318 -12.35 11.38 -7.57
C THR A 318 -11.28 10.96 -6.58
N TRP A 319 -10.37 10.09 -7.02
CA TRP A 319 -9.14 9.78 -6.32
C TRP A 319 -8.04 10.75 -6.74
N VAL A 320 -7.27 11.24 -5.77
CA VAL A 320 -6.02 11.98 -6.01
C VAL A 320 -4.90 11.19 -5.32
N MET A 321 -3.99 10.67 -6.11
CA MET A 321 -2.96 9.73 -5.67
C MET A 321 -1.56 10.28 -5.91
N ALA A 322 -0.61 9.88 -5.05
CA ALA A 322 0.78 10.25 -5.19
C ALA A 322 1.46 9.46 -6.31
N ALA A 323 2.20 10.13 -7.19
CA ALA A 323 3.01 9.47 -8.21
C ALA A 323 4.10 8.56 -7.61
N GLY A 324 4.47 8.79 -6.35
CA GLY A 324 5.54 8.08 -5.66
C GLY A 324 6.86 8.85 -5.69
N ASN A 325 7.80 8.41 -4.85
CA ASN A 325 9.09 9.09 -4.65
C ASN A 325 10.29 8.23 -5.07
N ALA A 326 10.04 7.22 -5.92
CA ALA A 326 11.00 6.15 -6.21
C ALA A 326 11.88 6.41 -7.44
N ALA A 327 11.72 7.53 -8.18
CA ALA A 327 12.43 7.72 -9.44
C ALA A 327 13.97 7.75 -9.34
N LEU A 328 14.50 8.12 -8.17
CA LEU A 328 15.94 8.05 -7.89
C LEU A 328 16.35 6.77 -7.15
N LEU A 329 15.37 5.99 -6.69
CA LEU A 329 15.65 4.72 -6.03
C LEU A 329 15.73 3.63 -7.11
N LYS A 330 16.72 2.77 -7.02
CA LYS A 330 16.88 1.63 -7.93
C LYS A 330 15.98 0.47 -7.49
N VAL A 331 14.69 0.76 -7.34
CA VAL A 331 13.68 -0.23 -6.88
C VAL A 331 12.85 -0.79 -8.03
N HIS A 332 13.05 -0.27 -9.24
CA HIS A 332 12.43 -0.76 -10.46
C HIS A 332 13.50 -1.03 -11.52
N ALA A 333 13.33 -2.10 -12.26
CA ALA A 333 14.18 -2.44 -13.40
C ALA A 333 13.34 -3.03 -14.55
N ARG A 334 13.79 -2.79 -15.77
CA ARG A 334 13.29 -3.44 -16.98
C ARG A 334 14.41 -4.19 -17.66
N MET A 335 14.13 -5.42 -18.08
CA MET A 335 15.06 -6.24 -18.83
C MET A 335 14.38 -6.78 -20.07
N HIS A 336 15.00 -6.59 -21.21
CA HIS A 336 14.57 -7.26 -22.42
C HIS A 336 15.23 -8.63 -22.48
N LEU A 337 14.43 -9.70 -22.47
CA LEU A 337 14.90 -11.07 -22.64
C LEU A 337 14.66 -11.50 -24.08
N GLU A 338 15.70 -12.04 -24.70
CA GLU A 338 15.58 -12.81 -25.92
C GLU A 338 15.35 -14.29 -25.58
N ALA A 339 14.61 -14.98 -26.44
CA ALA A 339 14.29 -16.39 -26.21
C ALA A 339 15.56 -17.22 -25.98
N GLN A 340 15.57 -17.97 -24.90
CA GLN A 340 16.69 -18.85 -24.47
C GLN A 340 18.01 -18.13 -24.15
N VAL A 341 18.06 -16.80 -24.17
CA VAL A 341 19.26 -16.03 -23.80
C VAL A 341 19.12 -15.56 -22.35
N PRO A 342 19.93 -16.09 -21.41
CA PRO A 342 19.86 -15.68 -20.03
C PRO A 342 20.30 -14.24 -19.82
N GLN A 343 19.55 -13.50 -19.00
CA GLN A 343 19.90 -12.16 -18.53
C GLN A 343 20.07 -12.17 -17.01
N THR A 344 20.88 -11.26 -16.51
CA THR A 344 21.20 -11.17 -15.09
C THR A 344 20.62 -9.89 -14.49
N LEU A 345 19.91 -10.05 -13.38
CA LEU A 345 19.48 -8.99 -12.48
C LEU A 345 20.22 -9.15 -11.16
N VAL A 346 20.83 -8.10 -10.67
CA VAL A 346 21.47 -8.09 -9.35
C VAL A 346 20.55 -7.36 -8.37
N TRP A 347 20.23 -8.02 -7.27
CA TRP A 347 19.50 -7.44 -6.16
C TRP A 347 20.44 -7.24 -4.98
N ARG A 348 20.83 -5.99 -4.75
CA ARG A 348 21.71 -5.61 -3.64
C ARG A 348 20.91 -5.43 -2.37
N LEU A 349 21.19 -6.29 -1.38
CA LEU A 349 20.64 -6.15 -0.03
C LEU A 349 21.61 -5.38 0.87
N PRO A 350 21.15 -4.29 1.49
CA PRO A 350 21.96 -3.55 2.44
C PRO A 350 22.19 -4.36 3.72
N PRO A 351 23.36 -4.21 4.38
CA PRO A 351 23.59 -4.81 5.67
C PRO A 351 22.71 -4.17 6.75
N VAL A 352 22.48 -4.91 7.83
CA VAL A 352 21.79 -4.40 9.04
C VAL A 352 20.36 -3.91 8.73
N SER A 353 19.63 -4.61 7.86
CA SER A 353 18.19 -4.41 7.68
C SER A 353 17.42 -5.40 8.53
N GLU A 354 16.54 -4.91 9.39
CA GLU A 354 15.70 -5.74 10.25
C GLU A 354 14.39 -6.18 9.57
N HIS A 355 14.14 -5.71 8.35
CA HIS A 355 12.94 -6.04 7.58
C HIS A 355 13.20 -7.07 6.50
N VAL A 356 12.20 -7.90 6.23
CA VAL A 356 12.17 -8.77 5.06
C VAL A 356 12.20 -7.94 3.79
N ALA A 357 12.86 -8.45 2.76
CA ALA A 357 12.90 -7.82 1.46
C ALA A 357 12.09 -8.64 0.45
N TRP A 358 11.33 -7.96 -0.40
CA TRP A 358 10.50 -8.56 -1.42
C TRP A 358 10.86 -8.02 -2.79
N LEU A 359 10.92 -8.92 -3.76
CA LEU A 359 11.06 -8.62 -5.18
C LEU A 359 9.91 -9.27 -5.93
N GLU A 360 9.27 -8.51 -6.81
CA GLU A 360 8.31 -9.02 -7.78
C GLU A 360 8.89 -8.93 -9.19
N LEU A 361 8.68 -9.97 -9.99
CA LEU A 361 8.96 -9.99 -11.42
C LEU A 361 7.65 -10.18 -12.17
N TRP A 362 7.44 -9.39 -13.22
CA TRP A 362 6.25 -9.42 -14.07
C TRP A 362 6.66 -9.53 -15.53
N TRP A 363 5.99 -10.39 -16.30
CA TRP A 363 6.26 -10.56 -17.73
C TRP A 363 5.01 -10.97 -18.51
N PRO A 364 4.93 -10.64 -19.84
CA PRO A 364 3.81 -11.01 -20.67
C PRO A 364 3.63 -12.53 -20.79
N GLU A 365 2.39 -12.97 -20.92
CA GLU A 365 2.05 -14.39 -21.04
C GLU A 365 2.74 -15.10 -22.22
N HIS A 366 2.89 -14.42 -23.36
CA HIS A 366 3.49 -14.98 -24.57
C HIS A 366 4.98 -15.36 -24.40
N MET A 367 5.64 -14.87 -23.36
CA MET A 367 7.02 -15.29 -23.01
C MET A 367 7.08 -16.69 -22.40
N GLY A 368 5.92 -17.29 -22.06
CA GLY A 368 5.87 -18.58 -21.38
C GLY A 368 6.44 -18.53 -19.97
N ASP A 369 6.94 -19.66 -19.51
CA ASP A 369 7.53 -19.79 -18.19
C ASP A 369 8.95 -19.25 -18.16
N LEU A 370 9.29 -18.47 -17.13
CA LEU A 370 10.65 -18.05 -16.87
C LEU A 370 11.36 -19.07 -15.98
N THR A 371 12.56 -19.43 -16.34
CA THR A 371 13.48 -20.15 -15.46
C THR A 371 14.30 -19.13 -14.67
N LEU A 372 14.31 -19.28 -13.35
CA LEU A 372 15.08 -18.45 -12.42
C LEU A 372 16.21 -19.29 -11.82
N TRP A 373 17.44 -18.77 -11.87
CA TRP A 373 18.55 -19.21 -11.02
C TRP A 373 18.86 -18.09 -10.04
N LEU A 374 18.97 -18.46 -8.78
CA LEU A 374 19.24 -17.53 -7.68
C LEU A 374 20.58 -17.89 -7.03
N GLN A 375 21.43 -16.90 -6.78
CA GLN A 375 22.73 -17.08 -6.15
C GLN A 375 22.89 -16.05 -5.03
N ALA A 376 23.19 -16.53 -3.82
CA ALA A 376 23.46 -15.65 -2.69
C ALA A 376 24.88 -15.05 -2.77
N PRO A 377 25.12 -13.91 -2.11
CA PRO A 377 26.45 -13.31 -2.03
C PRO A 377 27.46 -14.27 -1.42
N GLY A 378 28.58 -14.49 -2.14
CA GLY A 378 29.65 -15.38 -1.71
C GLY A 378 29.47 -16.87 -2.04
N ASP A 379 28.28 -17.27 -2.49
CA ASP A 379 28.06 -18.67 -2.92
C ASP A 379 28.70 -18.93 -4.30
N ALA A 380 29.31 -20.10 -4.43
CA ALA A 380 29.85 -20.54 -5.72
C ALA A 380 28.79 -21.15 -6.64
N VAL A 381 27.63 -21.50 -6.12
CA VAL A 381 26.60 -22.26 -6.83
C VAL A 381 25.32 -21.43 -6.91
N SER A 382 24.71 -21.39 -8.09
CA SER A 382 23.37 -20.85 -8.29
C SER A 382 22.32 -21.96 -8.14
N TRP A 383 21.23 -21.59 -7.53
CA TRP A 383 20.10 -22.46 -7.24
C TRP A 383 18.99 -22.26 -8.28
N ARG A 384 18.69 -23.34 -9.02
CA ARG A 384 17.59 -23.32 -9.99
C ARG A 384 16.26 -23.46 -9.28
N VAL A 385 15.36 -22.50 -9.50
CA VAL A 385 14.02 -22.49 -8.92
C VAL A 385 13.04 -23.16 -9.88
N PRO A 386 12.31 -24.22 -9.45
CA PRO A 386 11.30 -24.87 -10.28
C PRO A 386 10.15 -23.90 -10.61
N CYS A 387 9.80 -23.81 -11.90
CA CYS A 387 8.68 -23.01 -12.34
C CYS A 387 7.34 -23.55 -11.78
N GLY A 388 6.42 -22.66 -11.41
CA GLY A 388 5.09 -23.01 -10.92
C GLY A 388 5.06 -23.61 -9.51
N ALA A 389 6.18 -23.57 -8.76
CA ALA A 389 6.28 -24.10 -7.41
C ALA A 389 6.53 -23.00 -6.38
N LEU A 390 6.22 -23.31 -5.12
CA LEU A 390 6.73 -22.60 -3.97
C LEU A 390 8.05 -23.27 -3.56
N SER A 391 9.13 -22.53 -3.55
CA SER A 391 10.45 -23.02 -3.17
C SER A 391 10.99 -22.24 -1.98
N VAL A 392 11.53 -22.97 -0.99
CA VAL A 392 12.09 -22.40 0.24
C VAL A 392 13.55 -22.86 0.37
N TRP A 393 14.45 -21.93 0.62
CA TRP A 393 15.87 -22.23 0.77
C TRP A 393 16.44 -21.58 2.05
N PRO A 394 17.36 -22.24 2.78
CA PRO A 394 17.84 -23.62 2.57
C PRO A 394 16.84 -24.70 2.99
N SER A 395 15.91 -24.40 3.88
CA SER A 395 14.87 -25.35 4.30
C SER A 395 13.65 -24.61 4.89
N PRO A 396 12.47 -25.27 4.98
CA PRO A 396 11.28 -24.68 5.60
C PRO A 396 11.46 -24.34 7.09
N SER A 397 12.34 -25.04 7.80
CA SER A 397 12.66 -24.74 9.22
C SER A 397 13.56 -23.51 9.40
N HIS A 398 14.31 -23.13 8.34
CA HIS A 398 15.22 -21.98 8.33
C HIS A 398 15.07 -21.23 7.00
N PRO A 399 13.96 -20.54 6.77
CA PRO A 399 13.63 -19.98 5.47
C PRO A 399 14.37 -18.65 5.22
N MET A 400 15.58 -18.71 4.70
CA MET A 400 16.35 -17.52 4.30
C MET A 400 15.76 -16.87 3.04
N CYS A 401 15.40 -17.69 2.07
CA CYS A 401 14.80 -17.27 0.81
C CYS A 401 13.55 -18.09 0.50
N LEU A 402 12.54 -17.42 -0.06
CA LEU A 402 11.34 -18.06 -0.56
C LEU A 402 11.04 -17.50 -1.94
N VAL A 403 10.74 -18.39 -2.89
CA VAL A 403 10.28 -18.02 -4.23
C VAL A 403 8.92 -18.63 -4.48
N ALA A 404 7.97 -17.78 -4.84
CA ALA A 404 6.61 -18.19 -5.17
C ALA A 404 6.30 -17.86 -6.63
N TYR A 405 5.98 -18.88 -7.41
CA TYR A 405 5.42 -18.76 -8.75
C TYR A 405 3.91 -18.95 -8.68
N PRO A 406 3.10 -17.93 -8.94
CA PRO A 406 1.69 -18.15 -9.24
C PRO A 406 1.56 -18.79 -10.62
N ARG A 407 0.74 -19.81 -10.75
CA ARG A 407 0.40 -20.38 -12.07
C ARG A 407 -0.60 -19.53 -12.82
N ALA A 408 -1.42 -18.77 -12.09
CA ALA A 408 -2.46 -17.97 -12.71
C ALA A 408 -1.83 -16.86 -13.57
N VAL A 409 -2.21 -16.84 -14.83
CA VAL A 409 -2.00 -15.71 -15.71
C VAL A 409 -3.06 -14.68 -15.34
N THR A 410 -2.62 -13.51 -14.93
CA THR A 410 -3.51 -12.36 -14.76
C THR A 410 -3.57 -11.59 -16.08
N SER A 411 -4.53 -10.68 -16.21
CA SER A 411 -4.55 -9.71 -17.32
C SER A 411 -3.24 -8.91 -17.43
N SER A 412 -2.55 -8.72 -16.30
CA SER A 412 -1.21 -8.11 -16.23
C SER A 412 -0.06 -9.04 -16.67
N GLY A 413 -0.34 -10.28 -17.05
CA GLY A 413 0.64 -11.30 -17.42
C GLY A 413 0.96 -12.27 -16.29
N ARG A 414 2.17 -12.84 -16.35
CA ARG A 414 2.71 -13.77 -15.35
C ARG A 414 3.58 -13.04 -14.35
N SER A 415 3.67 -13.56 -13.14
CA SER A 415 4.54 -12.99 -12.11
C SER A 415 5.24 -14.06 -11.28
N LEU A 416 6.29 -13.68 -10.59
CA LEU A 416 6.87 -14.42 -9.48
C LEU A 416 7.26 -13.46 -8.36
N ARG A 417 7.32 -13.97 -7.13
CA ARG A 417 7.77 -13.21 -5.97
C ARG A 417 8.93 -13.91 -5.28
N VAL A 418 9.95 -13.14 -4.94
CA VAL A 418 11.10 -13.59 -4.15
C VAL A 418 11.07 -12.84 -2.83
N ARG A 419 11.10 -13.58 -1.71
CA ARG A 419 11.27 -13.04 -0.36
C ARG A 419 12.63 -13.39 0.16
N LEU A 420 13.34 -12.43 0.75
CA LEU A 420 14.56 -12.65 1.51
C LEU A 420 14.36 -12.26 2.96
N ALA A 421 14.92 -13.05 3.87
CA ALA A 421 14.93 -12.75 5.28
C ALA A 421 15.67 -11.43 5.57
N PRO A 422 15.50 -10.80 6.74
CA PRO A 422 16.30 -9.66 7.16
C PRO A 422 17.80 -9.94 7.08
N THR A 423 18.61 -8.90 6.87
CA THR A 423 20.07 -9.02 6.88
C THR A 423 20.70 -8.78 8.25
N ALA A 424 19.88 -8.42 9.24
CA ALA A 424 20.27 -8.35 10.64
C ALA A 424 19.46 -9.35 11.45
N SER A 425 20.12 -10.03 12.39
CA SER A 425 19.42 -10.83 13.39
C SER A 425 18.61 -9.91 14.29
N GLY A 426 17.31 -10.04 14.24
CA GLY A 426 16.39 -9.43 15.19
C GLY A 426 15.85 -10.47 16.16
N TRP A 427 15.19 -10.02 17.23
CA TRP A 427 14.57 -10.93 18.20
C TRP A 427 13.45 -11.77 17.58
N SER A 428 12.89 -11.30 16.47
CA SER A 428 11.76 -11.94 15.76
C SER A 428 12.16 -12.84 14.59
N HIS A 429 13.41 -12.75 14.09
CA HIS A 429 13.88 -13.53 12.96
C HIS A 429 15.17 -14.25 13.28
N PRO A 430 15.10 -15.55 13.62
CA PRO A 430 16.31 -16.34 13.92
C PRO A 430 17.15 -16.60 12.66
N VAL A 431 16.59 -16.41 11.47
CA VAL A 431 17.25 -16.64 10.19
C VAL A 431 17.50 -15.30 9.50
N THR A 432 18.73 -15.09 9.07
CA THR A 432 19.14 -13.90 8.32
C THR A 432 19.56 -14.27 6.90
N ALA A 433 19.26 -13.37 5.96
CA ALA A 433 19.83 -13.42 4.62
C ALA A 433 21.20 -12.75 4.59
N THR A 434 22.10 -13.23 3.74
CA THR A 434 23.41 -12.61 3.53
C THR A 434 23.21 -11.24 2.87
N ALA A 435 23.79 -10.20 3.45
CA ALA A 435 23.86 -8.88 2.82
C ALA A 435 24.81 -8.90 1.62
N GLY A 436 24.54 -8.10 0.61
CA GLY A 436 25.35 -8.01 -0.61
C GLY A 436 24.53 -8.28 -1.87
N ASP A 437 25.21 -8.66 -2.93
CA ASP A 437 24.65 -8.80 -4.27
C ASP A 437 24.09 -10.21 -4.49
N TRP A 438 22.78 -10.33 -4.46
CA TRP A 438 22.04 -11.52 -4.88
C TRP A 438 21.91 -11.50 -6.40
N THR A 439 22.34 -12.54 -7.06
CA THR A 439 22.29 -12.66 -8.52
C THR A 439 21.07 -13.48 -8.93
N LEU A 440 20.22 -12.88 -9.75
CA LEU A 440 19.07 -13.54 -10.37
C LEU A 440 19.36 -13.67 -11.87
N ARG A 441 19.52 -14.88 -12.35
CA ARG A 441 19.66 -15.16 -13.78
C ARG A 441 18.32 -15.67 -14.31
N LEU A 442 17.81 -15.01 -15.32
CA LEU A 442 16.48 -15.25 -15.89
C LEU A 442 16.59 -15.69 -17.34
N SER A 443 15.84 -16.71 -17.74
CA SER A 443 15.71 -17.16 -19.12
C SER A 443 14.27 -17.58 -19.40
N GLY A 444 13.75 -17.21 -20.56
CA GLY A 444 12.38 -17.53 -21.00
C GLY A 444 12.38 -18.24 -22.34
N SER A 445 11.27 -18.88 -22.69
CA SER A 445 11.05 -19.51 -24.00
C SER A 445 10.68 -18.50 -25.08
N GLY A 446 10.17 -17.34 -24.71
CA GLY A 446 9.78 -16.26 -25.61
C GLY A 446 10.59 -14.99 -25.38
N THR A 447 10.53 -14.07 -26.35
CA THR A 447 11.16 -12.75 -26.29
C THR A 447 10.18 -11.73 -25.73
N GLY A 448 10.65 -10.86 -24.84
CA GLY A 448 9.82 -9.80 -24.27
C GLY A 448 10.50 -9.06 -23.11
N THR A 449 9.74 -8.20 -22.45
CA THR A 449 10.26 -7.38 -21.36
C THR A 449 9.79 -7.94 -20.01
N VAL A 450 10.73 -8.20 -19.13
CA VAL A 450 10.51 -8.49 -17.70
C VAL A 450 10.63 -7.18 -16.92
N ARG A 451 9.61 -6.88 -16.12
CA ARG A 451 9.62 -5.77 -15.15
C ARG A 451 9.93 -6.33 -13.77
N ALA A 452 10.80 -5.67 -13.04
CA ALA A 452 11.17 -6.03 -11.67
C ALA A 452 10.86 -4.86 -10.75
N CYS A 453 10.28 -5.12 -9.59
CA CYS A 453 10.04 -4.11 -8.57
C CYS A 453 10.30 -4.66 -7.17
N LEU A 454 10.91 -3.84 -6.32
CA LEU A 454 11.09 -4.13 -4.90
C LEU A 454 9.93 -3.54 -4.12
N ALA A 455 9.41 -4.29 -3.13
CA ALA A 455 8.50 -3.69 -2.17
C ALA A 455 9.22 -2.63 -1.34
N ARG A 456 8.49 -1.61 -0.95
CA ARG A 456 9.01 -0.53 -0.10
C ARG A 456 9.37 -1.07 1.28
N VAL A 457 10.56 -0.70 1.77
CA VAL A 457 10.97 -0.95 3.14
C VAL A 457 10.76 0.31 3.97
N TRP A 458 10.05 0.19 5.10
CA TRP A 458 9.80 1.32 5.99
C TRP A 458 11.08 1.80 6.66
N GLN A 459 11.40 3.08 6.52
CA GLN A 459 12.60 3.67 7.08
C GLN A 459 12.35 4.44 8.39
N GLY A 460 11.13 4.49 8.90
CA GLY A 460 10.75 5.20 10.11
C GLY A 460 10.88 6.73 10.01
N LEU A 461 9.90 7.48 10.53
CA LEU A 461 10.03 8.92 10.74
C LEU A 461 10.63 9.15 12.13
N GLY A 462 11.86 9.68 12.20
CA GLY A 462 12.44 10.21 13.44
C GLY A 462 13.07 9.22 14.40
N GLY A 463 13.66 8.14 13.92
CA GLY A 463 14.49 7.21 14.70
C GLY A 463 15.55 6.55 13.82
N HIS A 464 16.41 5.71 14.38
CA HIS A 464 17.31 4.90 13.57
C HIS A 464 16.47 4.05 12.62
N PRO A 465 16.70 4.12 11.30
CA PRO A 465 15.97 3.32 10.33
C PRO A 465 16.26 1.83 10.62
N ARG A 466 15.23 1.08 11.02
CA ARG A 466 15.34 -0.37 11.23
C ARG A 466 15.35 -1.14 9.92
N GLY A 467 14.84 -0.52 8.84
CA GLY A 467 14.80 -1.06 7.49
C GLY A 467 15.66 -0.26 6.53
N ARG A 468 16.33 -0.94 5.63
CA ARG A 468 17.11 -0.35 4.55
C ARG A 468 16.59 -0.87 3.22
N GLN A 469 16.35 0.04 2.28
CA GLN A 469 15.87 -0.29 0.95
C GLN A 469 16.99 -0.95 0.14
N GLY A 470 16.69 -2.10 -0.47
CA GLY A 470 17.57 -2.73 -1.44
C GLY A 470 17.51 -2.03 -2.80
N GLU A 471 18.45 -2.41 -3.69
CA GLU A 471 18.58 -1.82 -5.03
C GLU A 471 18.63 -2.92 -6.10
N LEU A 472 18.08 -2.62 -7.28
CA LEU A 472 18.16 -3.46 -8.47
C LEU A 472 19.19 -2.90 -9.46
N TRP A 473 19.97 -3.80 -10.06
CA TRP A 473 20.97 -3.48 -11.06
C TRP A 473 20.86 -4.45 -12.22
N THR A 474 20.82 -3.94 -13.45
CA THR A 474 20.92 -4.75 -14.66
C THR A 474 22.35 -4.71 -15.19
N GLY A 475 22.72 -5.70 -16.00
CA GLY A 475 24.06 -5.73 -16.60
C GLY A 475 24.38 -4.51 -17.48
N GLN A 476 23.38 -3.77 -17.94
CA GLN A 476 23.54 -2.55 -18.72
C GLN A 476 23.79 -1.32 -17.85
N GLU A 477 23.35 -1.33 -16.60
CA GLU A 477 23.46 -0.20 -15.65
C GLU A 477 24.75 -0.23 -14.82
N VAL A 478 25.39 -1.39 -14.71
CA VAL A 478 26.63 -1.55 -13.93
C VAL A 478 27.80 -0.72 -14.49
N SER A 479 27.70 -0.29 -15.75
CA SER A 479 28.69 0.58 -16.39
C SER A 479 28.44 2.08 -16.20
N LEU A 480 27.30 2.50 -15.62
CA LEU A 480 26.97 3.90 -15.42
C LEU A 480 27.57 4.38 -14.10
N SER A 481 28.38 5.43 -14.17
CA SER A 481 28.87 6.11 -12.97
C SER A 481 27.70 6.77 -12.23
N SER A 482 27.81 6.93 -10.91
CA SER A 482 26.78 7.63 -10.12
C SER A 482 26.47 9.05 -10.60
N HIS A 483 27.38 9.65 -11.38
CA HIS A 483 27.20 10.97 -12.01
C HIS A 483 26.29 10.91 -13.25
N ASP A 484 26.26 9.79 -13.98
CA ASP A 484 25.46 9.65 -15.20
C ASP A 484 23.95 9.49 -14.88
N LEU A 485 23.63 9.07 -13.66
CA LEU A 485 22.23 8.95 -13.17
C LEU A 485 21.52 10.31 -12.98
N LEU A 486 22.27 11.41 -12.99
CA LEU A 486 21.76 12.77 -12.79
C LEU A 486 21.58 13.57 -14.09
N ARG A 487 21.87 12.98 -15.26
CA ARG A 487 21.68 13.68 -16.54
C ARG A 487 20.22 13.65 -16.96
N PRO A 488 19.62 14.80 -17.28
CA PRO A 488 18.23 14.87 -17.74
C PRO A 488 17.95 14.18 -19.07
N ASP A 489 18.99 13.85 -19.84
CA ASP A 489 18.91 13.46 -21.26
C ASP A 489 19.01 11.96 -21.51
N ASP A 490 19.17 11.13 -20.50
CA ASP A 490 19.27 9.67 -20.65
C ASP A 490 17.90 9.02 -20.78
N GLY A 491 17.27 9.11 -21.94
CA GLY A 491 16.13 8.30 -22.40
C GLY A 491 14.98 8.05 -21.40
N PRO A 492 13.90 7.35 -21.75
CA PRO A 492 12.79 7.09 -20.84
C PRO A 492 13.27 6.23 -19.67
N ARG A 493 13.32 6.84 -18.47
CA ARG A 493 13.61 6.13 -17.22
C ARG A 493 12.57 5.04 -17.00
N PRO A 494 12.95 3.88 -16.42
CA PRO A 494 12.01 2.82 -16.12
C PRO A 494 10.84 3.34 -15.30
N ASP A 495 9.65 2.77 -15.48
CA ASP A 495 8.44 3.14 -14.75
C ASP A 495 8.69 3.06 -13.25
N SER A 496 8.81 4.20 -12.63
CA SER A 496 9.02 4.37 -11.18
C SER A 496 7.78 4.90 -10.48
N ILE A 497 6.65 4.91 -11.17
CA ILE A 497 5.38 5.33 -10.62
C ILE A 497 4.94 4.38 -9.51
N SER A 498 4.22 4.91 -8.53
CA SER A 498 3.67 4.09 -7.43
C SER A 498 2.77 2.97 -7.96
N GLY A 499 2.93 1.76 -7.42
CA GLY A 499 2.07 0.61 -7.74
C GLY A 499 0.61 0.75 -7.30
N LEU A 500 0.28 1.80 -6.55
CA LEU A 500 -1.11 2.18 -6.25
C LEU A 500 -1.76 2.99 -7.37
N VAL A 501 -0.96 3.58 -8.25
CA VAL A 501 -1.46 4.40 -9.34
C VAL A 501 -1.97 3.53 -10.49
N CYS A 502 -3.14 3.86 -11.01
CA CYS A 502 -3.73 3.22 -12.19
C CYS A 502 -4.37 4.28 -13.09
N ASP A 503 -4.26 4.06 -14.41
CA ASP A 503 -4.84 4.94 -15.43
C ASP A 503 -6.30 4.55 -15.69
N ILE A 504 -7.19 4.95 -14.81
CA ILE A 504 -8.63 4.73 -14.90
C ILE A 504 -9.38 6.05 -14.70
N ASP A 505 -10.63 6.08 -15.17
CA ASP A 505 -11.50 7.23 -14.94
C ASP A 505 -11.71 7.47 -13.43
N GLY A 506 -11.74 8.75 -13.05
CA GLY A 506 -11.88 9.14 -11.63
C GLY A 506 -10.57 9.13 -10.83
N VAL A 507 -9.44 8.75 -11.41
CA VAL A 507 -8.11 8.87 -10.80
C VAL A 507 -7.37 10.08 -11.35
N ARG A 508 -6.71 10.81 -10.46
CA ARG A 508 -5.77 11.89 -10.75
C ARG A 508 -4.46 11.60 -10.02
N VAL A 509 -3.35 11.79 -10.71
CA VAL A 509 -2.02 11.51 -10.16
C VAL A 509 -1.28 12.80 -9.95
N ALA A 510 -0.84 13.04 -8.71
CA ALA A 510 -0.08 14.23 -8.37
C ALA A 510 1.42 13.95 -8.41
N GLN A 511 2.13 14.69 -9.25
CA GLN A 511 3.59 14.72 -9.32
C GLN A 511 4.12 15.89 -8.51
N ALA A 512 5.31 15.72 -7.92
CA ALA A 512 5.97 16.79 -7.20
C ALA A 512 6.76 17.69 -8.16
N MET A 513 6.47 18.99 -8.08
CA MET A 513 7.10 20.02 -8.89
C MET A 513 7.92 20.96 -7.99
N ARG A 514 8.95 21.60 -8.53
CA ARG A 514 9.75 22.63 -7.84
C ARG A 514 9.94 23.85 -8.71
N TRP A 515 10.05 24.99 -8.07
CA TRP A 515 10.49 26.22 -8.76
C TRP A 515 12.01 26.24 -8.88
N ARG A 516 12.51 26.42 -10.09
CA ARG A 516 13.93 26.62 -10.36
C ARG A 516 14.09 27.69 -11.43
N ASN A 517 14.87 28.73 -11.16
CA ASN A 517 15.12 29.82 -12.10
C ASN A 517 13.86 30.48 -12.69
N GLY A 518 12.77 30.56 -11.90
CA GLY A 518 11.49 31.11 -12.36
C GLY A 518 10.63 30.17 -13.21
N GLN A 519 11.04 28.91 -13.38
CA GLN A 519 10.29 27.88 -14.08
C GLN A 519 9.88 26.78 -13.12
N LEU A 520 8.73 26.16 -13.40
CA LEU A 520 8.23 25.01 -12.67
C LEU A 520 8.77 23.73 -13.33
N GLU A 521 9.60 22.99 -12.60
CA GLU A 521 10.22 21.75 -13.06
C GLU A 521 9.73 20.57 -12.21
N GLU A 522 9.61 19.40 -12.83
CA GLU A 522 9.37 18.15 -12.11
C GLU A 522 10.56 17.80 -11.21
N THR A 523 10.29 17.38 -9.96
CA THR A 523 11.36 16.93 -9.06
C THR A 523 11.97 15.61 -9.56
N ALA A 524 13.27 15.44 -9.33
CA ALA A 524 13.99 14.26 -9.80
C ALA A 524 13.51 12.95 -9.15
N TYR A 525 12.96 13.01 -7.93
CA TYR A 525 12.46 11.84 -7.20
C TYR A 525 11.02 11.46 -7.54
N SER A 526 10.25 12.36 -8.22
CA SER A 526 8.85 12.11 -8.54
C SER A 526 8.70 10.89 -9.45
N GLY A 527 7.82 9.97 -9.08
CA GLY A 527 7.55 8.75 -9.84
C GLY A 527 7.04 9.05 -11.25
N ARG A 528 7.52 8.29 -12.23
CA ARG A 528 7.24 8.46 -13.66
C ARG A 528 6.59 7.22 -14.23
N GLY A 529 5.61 7.38 -15.10
CA GLY A 529 4.91 6.29 -15.76
C GLY A 529 3.91 6.78 -16.81
N GLN A 530 3.30 5.85 -17.52
CA GLN A 530 2.29 6.15 -18.55
C GLN A 530 0.92 6.35 -17.88
N VAL A 531 0.72 7.50 -17.24
CA VAL A 531 -0.57 7.87 -16.65
C VAL A 531 -0.89 9.33 -16.97
N ARG A 532 -2.17 9.66 -16.99
CA ARG A 532 -2.64 11.05 -17.11
C ARG A 532 -2.34 11.78 -15.80
N ALA A 533 -1.13 12.32 -15.69
CA ALA A 533 -0.72 13.06 -14.52
C ALA A 533 -1.36 14.44 -14.47
N VAL A 534 -1.80 14.83 -13.27
CA VAL A 534 -2.09 16.23 -12.94
C VAL A 534 -0.86 16.79 -12.23
N SER A 535 -0.20 17.76 -12.84
CA SER A 535 0.90 18.45 -12.18
C SER A 535 0.37 19.24 -11.00
N ALA A 536 0.81 18.90 -9.79
CA ALA A 536 0.51 19.68 -8.59
C ALA A 536 1.77 20.41 -8.13
N HIS A 537 1.61 21.65 -7.73
CA HIS A 537 2.69 22.53 -7.32
C HIS A 537 3.12 22.18 -5.91
N CYS A 538 4.07 21.28 -5.77
CA CYS A 538 4.84 21.18 -4.53
C CYS A 538 6.03 22.14 -4.67
N CYS A 539 5.93 23.37 -4.14
CA CYS A 539 7.04 24.31 -4.16
C CYS A 539 8.07 23.90 -3.12
N GLU A 540 9.17 23.28 -3.56
CA GLU A 540 10.39 23.26 -2.76
C GLU A 540 11.02 24.65 -2.85
N GLU A 541 11.03 25.38 -1.72
CA GLU A 541 11.84 26.61 -1.66
C GLU A 541 13.33 26.22 -1.75
N SER A 542 14.02 26.78 -2.72
CA SER A 542 15.47 26.65 -2.88
C SER A 542 16.16 27.34 -1.71
N GLY A 543 16.94 26.60 -0.91
CA GLY A 543 17.73 27.14 0.20
C GLY A 543 18.08 26.07 1.25
N LEU A 544 18.62 26.52 2.39
CA LEU A 544 18.99 25.63 3.52
C LEU A 544 17.81 24.91 4.17
N LEU A 545 16.56 25.33 3.90
CA LEU A 545 15.35 24.73 4.44
C LEU A 545 14.51 24.14 3.29
N HIS A 546 14.81 22.90 2.94
CA HIS A 546 14.04 22.17 1.93
C HIS A 546 12.67 21.76 2.42
N GLY A 547 11.68 21.76 1.52
CA GLY A 547 10.34 21.22 1.73
C GLY A 547 9.26 22.28 1.95
N VAL A 548 8.03 21.82 1.75
CA VAL A 548 6.82 22.62 1.93
C VAL A 548 6.49 22.73 3.40
N ARG A 549 6.25 23.95 3.86
CA ARG A 549 5.82 24.21 5.22
C ARG A 549 4.35 23.83 5.40
N GLY A 550 4.05 23.04 6.41
CA GLY A 550 2.71 22.61 6.77
C GLY A 550 2.53 22.47 8.28
N TRP A 551 1.38 21.99 8.71
CA TRP A 551 1.09 21.80 10.13
C TRP A 551 2.01 20.75 10.75
N GLY A 552 2.39 20.98 12.00
CA GLY A 552 2.87 19.95 12.91
C GLY A 552 1.70 19.18 13.55
N ALA A 553 2.00 18.41 14.58
CA ALA A 553 0.99 17.63 15.30
C ALA A 553 0.03 18.50 16.13
N LEU A 554 0.50 19.63 16.61
CA LEU A 554 -0.24 20.56 17.47
C LEU A 554 -0.34 21.95 16.84
N GLY A 555 -1.33 22.70 17.23
CA GLY A 555 -1.56 24.08 16.82
C GLY A 555 -0.34 24.96 17.06
N GLY A 556 -0.04 25.84 16.11
CA GLY A 556 1.15 26.71 16.12
C GLY A 556 2.46 25.98 15.76
N GLN A 557 2.50 24.66 15.72
CA GLN A 557 3.67 23.91 15.24
C GLN A 557 3.67 23.85 13.71
N THR A 558 4.84 24.01 13.14
CA THR A 558 5.04 23.82 11.70
C THR A 558 6.20 22.87 11.44
N VAL A 559 6.06 22.09 10.39
CA VAL A 559 7.09 21.17 9.88
C VAL A 559 7.23 21.36 8.38
N ARG A 560 8.37 20.95 7.83
CA ARG A 560 8.61 20.93 6.38
C ARG A 560 8.70 19.48 5.91
N MET A 561 7.99 19.16 4.85
CA MET A 561 8.02 17.85 4.22
C MET A 561 8.10 17.97 2.71
N ASN A 562 8.74 16.98 2.08
CA ASN A 562 8.84 16.84 0.63
C ASN A 562 8.15 15.56 0.22
N GLY A 563 7.82 15.47 -1.04
CA GLY A 563 7.28 14.24 -1.62
C GLY A 563 6.06 14.48 -2.47
N THR A 564 5.75 13.54 -3.31
CA THR A 564 4.50 13.52 -4.07
C THR A 564 3.28 13.44 -3.15
N SER A 565 3.45 12.89 -1.94
CA SER A 565 2.42 12.91 -0.89
C SER A 565 2.05 14.31 -0.40
N VAL A 566 2.94 15.31 -0.57
CA VAL A 566 2.68 16.73 -0.27
C VAL A 566 2.02 17.42 -1.48
N ALA A 567 2.27 16.94 -2.69
CA ALA A 567 1.63 17.45 -3.90
C ALA A 567 0.13 17.04 -3.98
N VAL A 568 -0.23 15.85 -3.50
CA VAL A 568 -1.62 15.35 -3.52
C VAL A 568 -2.60 16.33 -2.84
N PRO A 569 -2.40 16.76 -1.58
CA PRO A 569 -3.34 17.67 -0.92
C PRO A 569 -3.43 19.03 -1.61
N GLN A 570 -2.37 19.51 -2.26
CA GLN A 570 -2.40 20.73 -3.05
C GLN A 570 -3.26 20.56 -4.32
N ALA A 571 -3.16 19.39 -4.99
CA ALA A 571 -4.04 19.05 -6.10
C ALA A 571 -5.51 18.96 -5.66
N VAL A 572 -5.80 18.32 -4.52
CA VAL A 572 -7.14 18.28 -3.93
C VAL A 572 -7.66 19.69 -3.68
N ARG A 573 -6.86 20.56 -3.06
CA ARG A 573 -7.22 21.95 -2.81
C ARG A 573 -7.54 22.69 -4.11
N SER A 574 -6.74 22.54 -5.15
CA SER A 574 -6.98 23.16 -6.46
C SER A 574 -8.27 22.68 -7.10
N LEU A 575 -8.58 21.39 -7.02
CA LEU A 575 -9.82 20.80 -7.54
C LEU A 575 -11.07 21.30 -6.80
N THR A 576 -10.96 21.69 -5.53
CA THR A 576 -12.07 22.10 -4.69
C THR A 576 -12.27 23.62 -4.60
N SER A 577 -11.20 24.42 -4.81
CA SER A 577 -11.23 25.89 -4.77
C SER A 577 -11.74 26.54 -6.06
N ALA A 578 -11.48 25.92 -7.21
CA ALA A 578 -11.90 26.43 -8.50
C ALA A 578 -13.29 25.89 -8.83
N GLY A 579 -14.38 26.56 -8.55
CA GLY A 579 -15.76 26.17 -8.91
C GLY A 579 -15.96 25.28 -10.14
N GLY A 580 -15.33 24.13 -10.16
CA GLY A 580 -15.53 23.05 -11.12
C GLY A 580 -14.83 23.13 -12.47
N ARG A 581 -13.97 24.10 -12.73
CA ARG A 581 -13.14 24.05 -13.98
C ARG A 581 -11.82 23.37 -13.66
N ALA A 582 -11.63 22.16 -14.22
CA ALA A 582 -10.31 21.56 -14.31
C ALA A 582 -9.36 22.54 -15.01
N PRO A 583 -8.13 22.76 -14.54
CA PRO A 583 -7.13 23.44 -15.34
C PRO A 583 -6.92 22.65 -16.65
N PRO A 584 -6.66 23.36 -17.76
CA PRO A 584 -6.51 22.77 -19.09
C PRO A 584 -5.42 21.72 -19.16
#